data_6e186c74e5154c5c7d1f83584819395c
#
_entry.id   6e186c74e5154c5c7d1f83584819395c
#
_cell.length_a   1.000
_cell.length_b   1.000
_cell.length_c   1.000
_cell.angle_alpha   90.00
_cell.angle_beta   90.00
_cell.angle_gamma   90.00
#
_symmetry.space_group_name_H-M   'P 1'
#
loop_
_entity.id
_entity.type
_entity.pdbx_description
1 polymer ?
#
loop_
_entity_poly.entity_id
_entity_poly.type
_entity_poly.pdbx_seq_one_letter_code
_entity_poly.pdbx_strand_id
1 'polypeptide(L)'
;MSQSIPSFAVTRSDHPRSAEERAQILEKPGFGLHFTDHMVEVRWDKDTGWHNANVRAYGPLQLDPAAAVLHYGQEIFEGIKAYRHADGSIWTFLSLIHI
;
A
#
# COMPACT_ATOMS: atom_id res chain seq x y z
N MET A 1 3.83 -24.91 13.48
CA MET A 1 3.69 -23.69 14.27
C MET A 1 3.01 -22.62 13.43
N SER A 2 1.84 -22.23 13.81
CA SER A 2 1.12 -21.19 13.07
C SER A 2 1.73 -19.83 13.38
N GLN A 3 2.03 -19.08 12.34
CA GLN A 3 2.38 -17.68 12.50
C GLN A 3 1.10 -16.88 12.61
N SER A 4 0.97 -16.10 13.67
CA SER A 4 -0.13 -15.17 13.78
C SER A 4 0.02 -14.08 12.73
N ILE A 5 -1.04 -13.81 11.99
CA ILE A 5 -1.07 -12.68 11.07
C ILE A 5 -1.07 -11.41 11.93
N PRO A 6 -0.13 -10.49 11.73
CA PRO A 6 -0.13 -9.25 12.51
C PRO A 6 -1.41 -8.45 12.25
N SER A 7 -1.97 -7.92 13.31
CA SER A 7 -3.10 -6.98 13.20
C SER A 7 -2.60 -5.67 12.61
N PHE A 8 -3.35 -5.11 11.67
CA PHE A 8 -3.04 -3.80 11.12
C PHE A 8 -3.68 -2.71 11.97
N ALA A 9 -2.86 -1.80 12.46
CA ALA A 9 -3.37 -0.55 13.02
C ALA A 9 -3.83 0.33 11.86
N VAL A 10 -4.99 0.96 12.01
CA VAL A 10 -5.54 1.83 10.96
C VAL A 10 -5.66 3.25 11.48
N THR A 11 -4.96 4.16 10.83
CA THR A 11 -5.07 5.59 11.09
C THR A 11 -5.54 6.27 9.81
N ARG A 12 -6.76 6.73 9.81
CA ARG A 12 -7.35 7.35 8.62
C ARG A 12 -6.76 8.72 8.38
N SER A 13 -6.65 9.08 7.08
CA SER A 13 -6.24 10.42 6.67
C SER A 13 -7.25 11.46 7.17
N ASP A 14 -6.75 12.60 7.61
CA ASP A 14 -7.59 13.76 7.97
C ASP A 14 -8.12 14.47 6.73
N HIS A 15 -7.53 14.21 5.57
CA HIS A 15 -7.86 14.89 4.32
C HIS A 15 -8.05 13.89 3.17
N PRO A 16 -8.99 12.92 3.32
CA PRO A 16 -9.25 12.01 2.21
C PRO A 16 -9.92 12.75 1.05
N ARG A 17 -9.68 12.27 -0.17
CA ARG A 17 -10.40 12.82 -1.32
C ARG A 17 -11.88 12.52 -1.20
N SER A 18 -12.69 13.44 -1.70
CA SER A 18 -14.14 13.24 -1.78
C SER A 18 -14.48 12.16 -2.81
N ALA A 19 -15.70 11.61 -2.70
CA ALA A 19 -16.18 10.65 -3.70
C ALA A 19 -16.18 11.25 -5.10
N GLU A 20 -16.49 12.53 -5.22
CA GLU A 20 -16.50 13.23 -6.50
C GLU A 20 -15.12 13.35 -7.10
N GLU A 21 -14.13 13.74 -6.31
CA GLU A 21 -12.75 13.80 -6.75
C GLU A 21 -12.24 12.42 -7.20
N ARG A 22 -12.55 11.38 -6.45
CA ARG A 22 -12.16 10.01 -6.83
C ARG A 22 -12.77 9.61 -8.15
N ALA A 23 -14.06 9.91 -8.35
CA ALA A 23 -14.75 9.59 -9.60
C ALA A 23 -14.09 10.29 -10.79
N GLN A 24 -13.73 11.56 -10.64
CA GLN A 24 -13.06 12.32 -11.69
C GLN A 24 -11.69 11.74 -12.04
N ILE A 25 -10.91 11.38 -11.02
CA ILE A 25 -9.61 10.77 -11.23
C ILE A 25 -9.73 9.43 -11.95
N LEU A 26 -10.71 8.63 -11.56
CA LEU A 26 -10.91 7.29 -12.13
C LEU A 26 -11.39 7.31 -13.58
N GLU A 27 -11.92 8.42 -14.06
CA GLU A 27 -12.27 8.56 -15.49
C GLU A 27 -11.03 8.50 -16.38
N LYS A 28 -9.95 9.16 -15.97
CA LYS A 28 -8.69 9.17 -16.69
C LYS A 28 -7.54 9.18 -15.69
N PRO A 29 -7.24 8.04 -15.07
CA PRO A 29 -6.23 8.02 -14.01
C PRO A 29 -4.81 8.27 -14.49
N GLY A 30 -4.52 8.04 -15.77
CA GLY A 30 -3.17 8.16 -16.26
C GLY A 30 -2.24 7.10 -15.66
N PHE A 31 -0.94 7.36 -15.73
CA PHE A 31 0.07 6.48 -15.15
C PHE A 31 0.99 7.30 -14.25
N GLY A 32 1.04 6.93 -12.97
CA GLY A 32 1.93 7.58 -12.02
C GLY A 32 1.57 9.02 -11.66
N LEU A 33 0.34 9.47 -11.96
CA LEU A 33 -0.10 10.84 -11.71
C LEU A 33 -0.87 10.99 -10.41
N HIS A 34 -1.59 9.96 -10.01
CA HIS A 34 -2.46 9.99 -8.84
C HIS A 34 -2.15 8.82 -7.93
N PHE A 35 -2.20 9.06 -6.65
CA PHE A 35 -1.90 8.06 -5.63
C PHE A 35 -3.04 7.97 -4.64
N THR A 36 -3.05 6.92 -3.83
CA THR A 36 -4.13 6.64 -2.89
C THR A 36 -4.11 7.58 -1.69
N ASP A 37 -5.24 7.68 -1.00
CA ASP A 37 -5.32 8.44 0.25
C ASP A 37 -4.54 7.78 1.39
N HIS A 38 -4.38 6.47 1.32
CA HIS A 38 -3.72 5.67 2.36
C HIS A 38 -2.65 4.77 1.76
N MET A 39 -1.75 4.35 2.61
CA MET A 39 -0.72 3.37 2.26
C MET A 39 -0.58 2.34 3.37
N VAL A 40 -0.10 1.18 3.00
CA VAL A 40 0.21 0.10 3.94
C VAL A 40 1.71 0.05 4.17
N GLU A 41 2.10 -0.04 5.42
CA GLU A 41 3.49 -0.15 5.80
C GLU A 41 3.66 -1.28 6.81
N VAL A 42 4.65 -2.13 6.57
CA VAL A 42 5.03 -3.20 7.49
C VAL A 42 6.54 -3.21 7.55
N ARG A 43 7.09 -3.22 8.74
CA ARG A 43 8.54 -3.26 8.94
C ARG A 43 9.01 -4.66 9.22
N TRP A 44 10.26 -4.93 8.87
CA TRP A 44 10.92 -6.18 9.18
C TRP A 44 12.34 -5.93 9.66
N ASP A 45 12.72 -6.61 10.72
CA ASP A 45 14.12 -6.72 11.13
C ASP A 45 14.40 -8.13 11.63
N LYS A 46 15.68 -8.45 11.72
CA LYS A 46 16.10 -9.81 12.08
C LYS A 46 15.74 -10.19 13.51
N ASP A 47 15.60 -9.24 14.40
CA ASP A 47 15.35 -9.50 15.81
C ASP A 47 13.87 -9.66 16.12
N THR A 48 13.05 -8.82 15.48
CA THR A 48 11.61 -8.75 15.73
C THR A 48 10.78 -9.47 14.66
N GLY A 49 11.33 -9.65 13.45
CA GLY A 49 10.57 -10.14 12.31
C GLY A 49 9.66 -9.03 11.76
N TRP A 50 8.53 -9.43 11.20
CA TRP A 50 7.54 -8.48 10.69
C TRP A 50 6.82 -7.79 11.85
N HIS A 51 6.79 -6.49 11.83
CA HIS A 51 6.20 -5.69 12.90
C HIS A 51 5.71 -4.34 12.38
N ASN A 52 4.99 -3.61 13.22
CA ASN A 52 4.44 -2.29 12.90
C ASN A 52 3.60 -2.30 11.62
N ALA A 53 2.74 -3.32 11.48
CA ALA A 53 1.79 -3.37 10.38
C ALA A 53 0.73 -2.28 10.55
N ASN A 54 0.66 -1.38 9.59
CA ASN A 54 -0.29 -0.27 9.69
C ASN A 54 -0.78 0.21 8.33
N VAL A 55 -1.97 0.79 8.35
CA VAL A 55 -2.55 1.54 7.24
C VAL A 55 -2.58 2.99 7.69
N ARG A 56 -1.96 3.88 6.95
CA ARG A 56 -1.85 5.29 7.31
C ARG A 56 -2.06 6.18 6.11
N ALA A 57 -2.16 7.48 6.35
CA ALA A 57 -2.23 8.45 5.27
C ALA A 57 -1.00 8.32 4.36
N TYR A 58 -1.24 8.41 3.06
CA TYR A 58 -0.15 8.43 2.08
C TYR A 58 0.78 9.61 2.39
N GLY A 59 2.06 9.36 2.36
CA GLY A 59 3.06 10.38 2.63
C GLY A 59 4.48 9.86 2.50
N PRO A 60 5.46 10.70 2.78
CA PRO A 60 6.86 10.33 2.66
C PRO A 60 7.26 9.17 3.54
N LEU A 61 8.22 8.41 3.07
CA LEU A 61 8.93 7.41 3.87
C LEU A 61 10.14 8.07 4.53
N GLN A 62 10.39 7.69 5.76
CA GLN A 62 11.58 8.13 6.47
C GLN A 62 12.60 7.00 6.43
N LEU A 63 13.69 7.23 5.71
CA LEU A 63 14.74 6.24 5.49
C LEU A 63 16.08 6.80 5.96
N ASP A 64 16.90 5.90 6.52
CA ASP A 64 18.29 6.24 6.77
C ASP A 64 19.00 6.50 5.44
N PRO A 65 19.89 7.50 5.36
CA PRO A 65 20.65 7.76 4.13
C PRO A 65 21.47 6.58 3.63
N ALA A 66 21.80 5.65 4.52
CA ALA A 66 22.56 4.45 4.16
C ALA A 66 21.67 3.28 3.75
N ALA A 67 20.35 3.47 3.68
CA ALA A 67 19.44 2.39 3.30
C ALA A 67 19.81 1.80 1.95
N ALA A 68 19.81 0.47 1.87
CA ALA A 68 20.27 -0.23 0.68
C ALA A 68 19.42 0.07 -0.56
N VAL A 69 18.15 0.39 -0.40
CA VAL A 69 17.30 0.78 -1.51
C VAL A 69 17.84 2.02 -2.24
N LEU A 70 18.45 2.95 -1.51
CA LEU A 70 18.97 4.20 -2.08
C LEU A 70 20.27 4.01 -2.84
N HIS A 71 21.05 2.99 -2.52
CA HIS A 71 22.41 2.83 -3.07
C HIS A 71 22.55 1.59 -3.94
N TYR A 72 21.82 0.55 -3.64
CA TYR A 72 21.93 -0.73 -4.34
C TYR A 72 20.64 -1.17 -5.01
N GLY A 73 19.59 -0.34 -4.93
CA GLY A 73 18.29 -0.68 -5.50
C GLY A 73 17.71 -1.96 -4.92
N GLN A 74 17.93 -2.22 -3.65
CA GLN A 74 17.41 -3.41 -2.98
C GLN A 74 15.91 -3.26 -2.76
N GLU A 75 15.15 -3.63 -3.77
CA GLU A 75 13.69 -3.49 -3.76
C GLU A 75 13.06 -4.52 -4.68
N ILE A 76 11.77 -4.77 -4.49
CA ILE A 76 10.98 -5.57 -5.40
C ILE A 76 9.78 -4.75 -5.87
N PHE A 77 9.23 -5.12 -7.01
CA PHE A 77 8.04 -4.52 -7.56
C PHE A 77 6.97 -5.58 -7.73
N GLU A 78 5.77 -5.29 -7.22
CA GLU A 78 4.61 -6.14 -7.37
C GLU A 78 3.39 -5.29 -7.69
N GLY A 79 2.49 -5.82 -8.51
CA GLY A 79 1.25 -5.13 -8.86
C GLY A 79 0.04 -5.93 -8.47
N ILE A 80 -0.88 -5.29 -7.80
CA ILE A 80 -2.17 -5.86 -7.41
C ILE A 80 -3.24 -4.87 -7.84
N LYS A 81 -4.32 -5.37 -8.45
CA LYS A 81 -5.48 -4.56 -8.76
C LYS A 81 -6.64 -4.93 -7.87
N ALA A 82 -7.33 -3.93 -7.38
CA ALA A 82 -8.55 -4.10 -6.60
C ALA A 82 -9.73 -3.58 -7.40
N TYR A 83 -10.80 -4.34 -7.45
CA TYR A 83 -12.01 -3.97 -8.17
C TYR A 83 -13.19 -3.93 -7.22
N ARG A 84 -13.96 -2.86 -7.32
CA ARG A 84 -15.22 -2.75 -6.59
C ARG A 84 -16.34 -3.26 -7.47
N HIS A 85 -17.10 -4.23 -6.94
CA HIS A 85 -18.26 -4.78 -7.62
C HIS A 85 -19.52 -3.94 -7.32
N ALA A 86 -20.56 -4.16 -8.10
CA ALA A 86 -21.81 -3.42 -7.97
C ALA A 86 -22.48 -3.59 -6.60
N ASP A 87 -22.25 -4.74 -5.95
CA ASP A 87 -22.77 -5.02 -4.61
C ASP A 87 -21.95 -4.37 -3.49
N GLY A 88 -20.90 -3.62 -3.83
CA GLY A 88 -20.02 -2.95 -2.89
C GLY A 88 -18.84 -3.80 -2.41
N SER A 89 -18.78 -5.08 -2.77
CA SER A 89 -17.65 -5.92 -2.42
C SER A 89 -16.40 -5.53 -3.20
N ILE A 90 -15.24 -5.77 -2.60
CA ILE A 90 -13.96 -5.48 -3.21
C ILE A 90 -13.20 -6.78 -3.41
N TRP A 91 -12.77 -7.01 -4.64
CA TRP A 91 -12.01 -8.20 -5.01
C TRP A 91 -10.66 -7.78 -5.56
N THR A 92 -9.64 -8.57 -5.23
CA THR A 92 -8.29 -8.34 -5.76
C THR A 92 -8.02 -9.29 -6.90
N PHE A 93 -7.35 -8.76 -7.92
CA PHE A 93 -6.83 -9.58 -9.01
C PHE A 93 -5.30 -9.59 -8.87
N LEU A 94 -4.76 -10.77 -8.61
CA LEU A 94 -3.33 -10.94 -8.45
C LEU A 94 -2.69 -11.06 -9.82
N SER A 95 -1.60 -10.35 -9.99
CA SER A 95 -0.91 -10.31 -11.25
C SER A 95 0.01 -11.52 -11.42
N LEU A 96 0.93 -11.43 -12.31
CA LEU A 96 1.78 -12.49 -12.84
C LEU A 96 2.61 -13.28 -11.84
N ILE A 97 2.73 -12.82 -10.65
CA ILE A 97 3.58 -13.42 -9.63
C ILE A 97 3.16 -14.82 -9.20
N HIS A 98 1.97 -15.21 -9.55
CA HIS A 98 1.39 -16.49 -9.11
C HIS A 98 1.40 -17.53 -10.16
N ILE A 99 2.10 -17.29 -11.19
CA ILE A 99 2.18 -18.23 -12.31
C ILE A 99 3.27 -19.25 -12.05
#